data_f282688c96ad39cd59d06bf173b9a014
#
_entry.id   f282688c96ad39cd59d06bf173b9a014
#
_cell.length_a   1.000
_cell.length_b   1.000
_cell.length_c   1.000
_cell.angle_alpha   90.00
_cell.angle_beta   90.00
_cell.angle_gamma   90.00
#
_symmetry.space_group_name_H-M   'P 1'
#
loop_
_entity.id
_entity.type
_entity.pdbx_description
1 polymer ?
#
loop_
_entity_poly.entity_id
_entity_poly.type
_entity_poly.pdbx_seq_one_letter_code
_entity_poly.pdbx_strand_id
1 'polypeptide(L)'
;MYEGYPLWMCTLPVRIMKLLGVKMMIVSNAVGGLNPRYKVGDLMLVKDHINFLGLAGDSPLRGPNDTGFGPRFFSINNLYDQKWRRMALEVAKEVSYFSFKKRNQVLMHR
;
A
#
# COMPACT_ATOMS: atom_id res chain seq x y z
N MET A 1 -7.78 -4.45 -13.12
CA MET A 1 -7.60 -3.43 -14.18
C MET A 1 -7.23 -4.08 -15.50
N TYR A 2 -6.17 -4.89 -15.59
CA TYR A 2 -5.78 -5.57 -16.83
C TYR A 2 -6.85 -6.50 -17.39
N GLU A 3 -7.68 -7.09 -16.53
CA GLU A 3 -8.77 -7.98 -16.88
C GLU A 3 -10.10 -7.26 -17.15
N GLY A 4 -10.10 -5.92 -17.16
CA GLY A 4 -11.28 -5.10 -17.49
C GLY A 4 -12.33 -4.95 -16.39
N TYR A 5 -12.06 -5.42 -15.17
CA TYR A 5 -12.99 -5.21 -14.06
C TYR A 5 -13.13 -3.73 -13.70
N PRO A 6 -14.36 -3.24 -13.44
CA PRO A 6 -14.57 -1.88 -12.98
C PRO A 6 -13.94 -1.65 -11.60
N LEU A 7 -13.50 -0.44 -11.34
CA LEU A 7 -12.73 -0.11 -10.11
C LEU A 7 -13.49 -0.41 -8.81
N TRP A 8 -14.82 -0.23 -8.80
CA TRP A 8 -15.62 -0.58 -7.63
C TRP A 8 -15.55 -2.08 -7.29
N MET A 9 -15.46 -2.94 -8.30
CA MET A 9 -15.30 -4.38 -8.09
C MET A 9 -13.91 -4.71 -7.55
N CYS A 10 -12.87 -4.00 -8.00
CA CYS A 10 -11.51 -4.15 -7.47
C CYS A 10 -11.40 -3.78 -5.99
N THR A 11 -12.24 -2.85 -5.50
CA THR A 11 -12.25 -2.42 -4.10
C THR A 11 -13.23 -3.17 -3.22
N LEU A 12 -14.11 -3.99 -3.81
CA LEU A 12 -15.09 -4.79 -3.06
C LEU A 12 -14.46 -5.66 -1.96
N PRO A 13 -13.35 -6.39 -2.20
CA PRO A 13 -12.70 -7.18 -1.14
C PRO A 13 -12.29 -6.32 0.06
N VAL A 14 -11.80 -5.09 -0.17
CA VAL A 14 -11.41 -4.17 0.91
C VAL A 14 -12.63 -3.75 1.74
N ARG A 15 -13.75 -3.47 1.10
CA ARG A 15 -15.01 -3.13 1.79
C ARG A 15 -15.53 -4.31 2.60
N ILE A 16 -15.49 -5.52 2.05
CA ILE A 16 -15.88 -6.75 2.77
C ILE A 16 -14.98 -6.95 4.01
N MET A 17 -13.66 -6.82 3.87
CA MET A 17 -12.73 -6.92 5.01
C MET A 17 -13.05 -5.88 6.09
N LYS A 18 -13.41 -4.66 5.71
CA LYS A 18 -13.84 -3.62 6.67
C LYS A 18 -15.09 -4.04 7.43
N LEU A 19 -16.11 -4.57 6.75
CA LEU A 19 -17.36 -5.04 7.37
C LEU A 19 -17.12 -6.25 8.28
N LEU A 20 -16.17 -7.11 7.94
CA LEU A 20 -15.74 -8.24 8.79
C LEU A 20 -14.88 -7.79 10.00
N GLY A 21 -14.62 -6.51 10.16
CA GLY A 21 -13.92 -5.97 11.33
C GLY A 21 -12.40 -6.05 11.25
N VAL A 22 -11.82 -6.30 10.07
CA VAL A 22 -10.36 -6.28 9.86
C VAL A 22 -9.80 -4.92 10.28
N LYS A 23 -8.77 -4.94 11.11
CA LYS A 23 -8.16 -3.73 11.69
C LYS A 23 -6.91 -3.28 10.95
N MET A 24 -6.26 -4.18 10.25
CA MET A 24 -5.02 -3.91 9.53
C MET A 24 -4.99 -4.70 8.23
N MET A 25 -4.47 -4.06 7.19
CA MET A 25 -4.23 -4.70 5.90
C MET A 25 -2.78 -4.48 5.49
N ILE A 26 -2.10 -5.55 5.13
CA ILE A 26 -0.75 -5.51 4.58
C ILE A 26 -0.85 -5.93 3.11
N VAL A 27 -0.31 -5.14 2.23
CA VAL A 27 -0.37 -5.37 0.78
C VAL A 27 1.03 -5.38 0.20
N SER A 28 1.31 -6.35 -0.64
CA SER A 28 2.55 -6.41 -1.42
C SER A 28 2.23 -6.48 -2.91
N ASN A 29 3.07 -5.86 -3.73
CA ASN A 29 2.98 -5.91 -5.17
C ASN A 29 4.36 -5.71 -5.80
N ALA A 30 4.54 -6.17 -7.03
CA ALA A 30 5.74 -5.90 -7.79
C ALA A 30 5.64 -4.53 -8.49
N VAL A 31 6.75 -3.80 -8.50
CA VAL A 31 6.85 -2.48 -9.15
C VAL A 31 8.20 -2.30 -9.84
N GLY A 32 8.24 -1.45 -10.86
CA GLY A 32 9.49 -0.99 -11.45
C GLY A 32 10.19 0.03 -10.56
N GLY A 33 11.49 -0.10 -10.38
CA GLY A 33 12.31 0.86 -9.63
C GLY A 33 12.85 1.96 -10.55
N LEU A 34 12.50 3.21 -10.27
CA LEU A 34 13.03 4.38 -11.01
C LEU A 34 14.34 4.89 -10.42
N ASN A 35 14.57 4.69 -9.12
CA ASN A 35 15.80 5.13 -8.47
C ASN A 35 16.94 4.15 -8.80
N PRO A 36 18.08 4.64 -9.34
CA PRO A 36 19.20 3.76 -9.75
C PRO A 36 19.85 3.00 -8.59
N ARG A 37 19.57 3.37 -7.35
CA ARG A 37 20.03 2.63 -6.17
C ARG A 37 19.22 1.37 -5.90
N TYR A 38 18.03 1.21 -6.49
CA TYR A 38 17.20 0.03 -6.33
C TYR A 38 17.69 -1.10 -7.23
N LYS A 39 17.67 -2.30 -6.71
CA LYS A 39 18.05 -3.52 -7.41
C LYS A 39 16.87 -4.49 -7.42
N VAL A 40 16.82 -5.34 -8.42
CA VAL A 40 15.83 -6.43 -8.48
C VAL A 40 15.93 -7.29 -7.21
N GLY A 41 14.80 -7.50 -6.57
CA GLY A 41 14.71 -8.24 -5.30
C GLY A 41 14.75 -7.36 -4.05
N ASP A 42 14.96 -6.04 -4.18
CA ASP A 42 14.82 -5.14 -3.05
C ASP A 42 13.35 -5.03 -2.62
N LEU A 43 13.13 -4.91 -1.32
CA LEU A 43 11.83 -4.62 -0.74
C LEU A 43 11.76 -3.14 -0.37
N MET A 44 10.72 -2.46 -0.81
CA MET A 44 10.48 -1.06 -0.50
C MET A 44 9.26 -0.92 0.40
N LEU A 45 9.45 -0.34 1.58
CA LEU A 45 8.33 0.01 2.45
C LEU A 45 7.80 1.40 2.10
N VAL A 46 6.57 1.44 1.59
CA VAL A 46 5.94 2.68 1.13
C VAL A 46 5.70 3.63 2.32
N LYS A 47 6.09 4.89 2.17
CA LYS A 47 5.82 5.97 3.12
C LYS A 47 4.58 6.77 2.70
N ASP A 48 4.47 7.02 1.42
CA ASP A 48 3.40 7.78 0.79
C ASP A 48 3.39 7.51 -0.70
N HIS A 49 2.36 7.93 -1.42
CA HIS A 49 2.25 7.75 -2.86
C HIS A 49 1.50 8.90 -3.52
N ILE A 50 1.72 9.06 -4.81
CA ILE A 50 0.92 9.94 -5.66
C ILE A 50 -0.02 9.07 -6.48
N ASN A 51 -1.33 9.29 -6.34
CA ASN A 51 -2.35 8.55 -7.07
C ASN A 51 -2.61 9.19 -8.45
N PHE A 52 -1.77 8.89 -9.43
CA PHE A 52 -1.93 9.40 -10.79
C PHE A 52 -3.24 8.93 -11.45
N LEU A 53 -3.71 7.73 -11.16
CA LEU A 53 -4.99 7.23 -11.71
C LEU A 53 -6.16 8.08 -11.20
N GLY A 54 -6.15 8.41 -9.91
CA GLY A 54 -7.15 9.31 -9.32
C GLY A 54 -7.10 10.72 -9.94
N LEU A 55 -5.91 11.23 -10.24
CA LEU A 55 -5.74 12.53 -10.92
C LEU A 55 -6.26 12.48 -12.37
N ALA A 56 -6.15 11.35 -13.04
CA ALA A 56 -6.71 11.13 -14.38
C ALA A 56 -8.24 10.91 -14.39
N GLY A 57 -8.89 10.91 -13.23
CA GLY A 57 -10.32 10.72 -13.09
C GLY A 57 -10.75 9.29 -12.82
N ASP A 58 -9.83 8.33 -12.78
CA ASP A 58 -10.09 6.93 -12.47
C ASP A 58 -10.03 6.70 -10.96
N SER A 59 -11.20 6.74 -10.31
CA SER A 59 -11.31 6.51 -8.87
C SER A 59 -12.45 5.56 -8.55
N PRO A 60 -12.22 4.57 -7.66
CA PRO A 60 -13.28 3.70 -7.17
C PRO A 60 -14.30 4.44 -6.27
N LEU A 61 -13.98 5.67 -5.87
CA LEU A 61 -14.84 6.54 -5.07
C LEU A 61 -15.69 7.48 -5.92
N ARG A 62 -15.67 7.33 -7.25
CA ARG A 62 -16.54 8.09 -8.15
C ARG A 62 -17.98 7.62 -8.01
N GLY A 63 -18.92 8.56 -7.94
CA GLY A 63 -20.36 8.27 -7.77
C GLY A 63 -20.87 8.63 -6.37
N PRO A 64 -22.03 8.13 -5.95
CA PRO A 64 -22.60 8.37 -4.64
C PRO A 64 -21.68 7.90 -3.51
N ASN A 65 -21.60 8.68 -2.42
CA ASN A 65 -20.84 8.25 -1.25
C ASN A 65 -21.68 7.34 -0.36
N ASP A 66 -21.12 6.21 0.03
CA ASP A 66 -21.68 5.37 1.08
C ASP A 66 -21.10 5.82 2.44
N THR A 67 -21.92 6.56 3.20
CA THR A 67 -21.52 7.13 4.48
C THR A 67 -21.22 6.06 5.55
N GLY A 68 -21.68 4.83 5.36
CA GLY A 68 -21.33 3.70 6.22
C GLY A 68 -19.84 3.37 6.22
N PHE A 69 -19.12 3.73 5.14
CA PHE A 69 -17.67 3.59 5.06
C PHE A 69 -16.89 4.85 5.45
N GLY A 70 -17.56 5.98 5.64
CA GLY A 70 -16.95 7.23 6.08
C GLY A 70 -17.31 8.44 5.23
N PRO A 71 -16.70 9.59 5.52
CA PRO A 71 -16.97 10.83 4.80
C PRO A 71 -16.47 10.78 3.37
N ARG A 72 -17.07 11.61 2.50
CA ARG A 72 -16.67 11.75 1.09
C ARG A 72 -15.20 12.17 0.94
N PHE A 73 -14.77 13.11 1.76
CA PHE A 73 -13.44 13.67 1.77
C PHE A 73 -12.74 13.33 3.08
N PHE A 74 -11.60 12.69 2.99
CA PHE A 74 -10.79 12.33 4.14
C PHE A 74 -9.32 12.62 3.85
N SER A 75 -8.57 12.93 4.91
CA SER A 75 -7.14 13.15 4.79
C SER A 75 -6.41 11.83 4.57
N ILE A 76 -5.51 11.80 3.60
CA ILE A 76 -4.63 10.65 3.33
C ILE A 76 -3.28 10.76 4.01
N ASN A 77 -3.02 11.82 4.79
CA ASN A 77 -1.73 12.09 5.42
C ASN A 77 -1.22 10.93 6.30
N ASN A 78 -2.13 10.15 6.87
CA ASN A 78 -1.82 9.01 7.74
C ASN A 78 -2.28 7.68 7.12
N LEU A 79 -2.38 7.58 5.81
CA LEU A 79 -2.80 6.37 5.12
C LEU A 79 -1.89 5.19 5.45
N TYR A 80 -0.59 5.45 5.50
CA TYR A 80 0.42 4.47 5.91
C TYR A 80 0.78 4.69 7.38
N ASP A 81 0.16 3.92 8.26
CA ASP A 81 0.34 4.05 9.71
C ASP A 81 1.81 3.94 10.12
N GLN A 82 2.28 4.97 10.82
CA GLN A 82 3.69 5.09 11.21
C GLN A 82 4.13 4.03 12.22
N LYS A 83 3.21 3.58 13.11
CA LYS A 83 3.50 2.55 14.10
C LYS A 83 3.79 1.22 13.41
N TRP A 84 2.91 0.82 12.50
CA TRP A 84 3.07 -0.43 11.74
C TRP A 84 4.28 -0.38 10.80
N ARG A 85 4.56 0.78 10.22
CA ARG A 85 5.76 0.98 9.40
C ARG A 85 7.04 0.82 10.22
N ARG A 86 7.11 1.39 11.43
CA ARG A 86 8.27 1.21 12.32
C ARG A 86 8.45 -0.26 12.69
N MET A 87 7.38 -0.93 13.10
CA MET A 87 7.41 -2.36 13.42
C MET A 87 7.90 -3.20 12.23
N ALA A 88 7.39 -2.95 11.03
CA ALA A 88 7.86 -3.65 9.83
C ALA A 88 9.35 -3.47 9.57
N LEU A 89 9.90 -2.28 9.84
CA LEU A 89 11.32 -2.01 9.70
C LEU A 89 12.17 -2.72 10.77
N GLU A 90 11.68 -2.80 12.00
CA GLU A 90 12.33 -3.54 13.09
C GLU A 90 12.40 -5.03 12.74
N VAL A 91 11.28 -5.62 12.36
CA VAL A 91 11.21 -7.02 11.91
C VAL A 91 12.12 -7.25 10.70
N ALA A 92 12.14 -6.34 9.74
CA ALA A 92 13.01 -6.46 8.57
C ALA A 92 14.50 -6.47 8.94
N LYS A 93 14.91 -5.68 9.93
CA LYS A 93 16.28 -5.71 10.46
C LYS A 93 16.61 -7.05 11.12
N GLU A 94 15.70 -7.56 11.95
CA GLU A 94 15.87 -8.86 12.60
C GLU A 94 15.97 -10.00 11.58
N VAL A 95 15.04 -10.06 10.63
CA VAL A 95 15.05 -11.07 9.56
C VAL A 95 16.30 -10.95 8.70
N SER A 96 16.73 -9.73 8.39
CA SER A 96 17.99 -9.51 7.65
C SER A 96 19.19 -10.00 8.44
N TYR A 97 19.22 -9.80 9.74
CA TYR A 97 20.28 -10.31 10.60
C TYR A 97 20.35 -11.86 10.61
N PHE A 98 19.20 -12.54 10.65
CA PHE A 98 19.11 -14.01 10.63
C PHE A 98 19.24 -14.61 9.22
N SER A 99 18.79 -13.90 8.20
CA SER A 99 18.81 -14.36 6.80
C SER A 99 20.12 -14.05 6.08
N PHE A 100 21.10 -13.49 6.78
CA PHE A 100 22.32 -12.96 6.18
C PHE A 100 23.27 -14.02 5.66
N LYS A 101 23.11 -14.31 4.39
CA LYS A 101 24.28 -14.38 3.49
C LYS A 101 24.00 -13.91 2.05
N LYS A 102 22.78 -13.52 1.67
CA LYS A 102 22.53 -13.02 0.30
C LYS A 102 21.37 -12.02 0.20
N ARG A 103 21.69 -10.75 -0.01
CA ARG A 103 21.02 -9.83 -0.94
C ARG A 103 19.54 -9.48 -0.75
N ASN A 104 19.10 -8.88 0.31
CA ASN A 104 17.90 -8.02 0.21
C ASN A 104 18.05 -6.87 1.18
N GLN A 105 18.19 -5.66 0.67
CA GLN A 105 18.16 -4.43 1.47
C GLN A 105 16.72 -3.93 1.51
N VAL A 106 16.20 -3.67 2.69
CA VAL A 106 14.96 -2.90 2.84
C VAL A 106 15.32 -1.44 2.69
N LEU A 107 14.96 -0.85 1.57
CA LEU A 107 15.26 0.54 1.27
C LEU A 107 14.15 1.43 1.79
N MET A 108 14.49 2.38 2.65
CA MET A 108 13.60 3.45 3.08
C MET A 108 13.75 4.65 2.16
N HIS A 109 12.64 5.13 1.62
CA HIS A 109 12.60 6.48 1.05
C HIS A 109 12.44 7.48 2.21
N ARG A 110 13.47 8.34 2.40
CA ARG A 110 13.39 9.51 3.28
C ARG A 110 12.63 10.63 2.61
#